data_9283e441496114f1128e417f8bdd3522
#
_entry.id   9283e441496114f1128e417f8bdd3522
#
_cell.length_a   1.000
_cell.length_b   1.000
_cell.length_c   1.000
_cell.angle_alpha   90.00
_cell.angle_beta   90.00
_cell.angle_gamma   90.00
#
_symmetry.space_group_name_H-M   'P 1'
#
loop_
_entity.id
_entity.type
_entity.pdbx_description
1 polymer ?
#
loop_
_entity_poly.entity_id
_entity_poly.type
_entity_poly.pdbx_seq_one_letter_code
_entity_poly.pdbx_strand_id
1 'polypeptide(L)'
;MKNKITILGCGSSLGSPWITGHKGNDSNNIKNIRTRCSAHIRYKNLSILIDTSPDIKMQFRMNKITDLDAVVYTHDHADQTAGIFELRPFFWKNKKKIPVYGSKETIKLLMKNNTYCFRNIKGYQAILESKIIKNTFSIKKKE
;
A
#
# COMPACT_ATOMS: atom_id res chain seq x y z
N MET A 1 18.94 10.02 -9.66
CA MET A 1 17.89 10.22 -8.63
C MET A 1 18.40 9.71 -7.30
N LYS A 2 18.18 10.43 -6.17
CA LYS A 2 18.56 9.95 -4.84
C LYS A 2 17.62 8.80 -4.41
N ASN A 3 18.19 7.76 -3.81
CA ASN A 3 17.41 6.74 -3.11
C ASN A 3 16.75 7.36 -1.87
N LYS A 4 15.48 7.04 -1.62
CA LYS A 4 14.71 7.67 -0.54
C LYS A 4 13.71 6.68 0.05
N ILE A 5 13.60 6.68 1.38
CA ILE A 5 12.49 6.08 2.10
C ILE A 5 11.65 7.21 2.68
N THR A 6 10.35 7.16 2.47
CA THR A 6 9.39 8.12 3.01
C THR A 6 8.40 7.36 3.90
N ILE A 7 8.35 7.69 5.17
CA ILE A 7 7.30 7.21 6.06
C ILE A 7 6.03 7.99 5.72
N LEU A 8 5.03 7.30 5.18
CA LEU A 8 3.77 7.91 4.76
C LEU A 8 2.80 8.08 5.91
N GLY A 9 2.86 7.18 6.87
CA GLY A 9 2.11 7.19 8.11
C GLY A 9 2.78 6.33 9.17
N CYS A 10 2.60 6.69 10.42
CA CYS A 10 3.15 5.99 11.59
C CYS A 10 2.17 5.95 12.76
N GLY A 11 0.89 6.15 12.52
CA GLY A 11 -0.17 5.95 13.50
C GLY A 11 -0.45 4.48 13.76
N SER A 12 -1.17 4.20 14.83
CA SER A 12 -1.69 2.86 15.11
C SER A 12 -2.71 2.40 14.06
N SER A 13 -3.25 1.21 14.21
CA SER A 13 -4.31 0.68 13.34
C SER A 13 -5.55 1.58 13.23
N LEU A 14 -5.82 2.40 14.25
CA LEU A 14 -6.93 3.35 14.27
C LEU A 14 -6.53 4.74 13.73
N GLY A 15 -5.25 4.99 13.52
CA GLY A 15 -4.73 6.34 13.25
C GLY A 15 -4.83 7.25 14.48
N SER A 16 -4.57 8.54 14.30
CA SER A 16 -4.80 9.57 15.30
C SER A 16 -5.16 10.89 14.62
N PRO A 17 -6.26 11.59 15.00
CA PRO A 17 -7.28 11.14 15.94
C PRO A 17 -8.05 9.89 15.44
N TRP A 18 -8.68 9.19 16.35
CA TRP A 18 -9.65 8.15 15.99
C TRP A 18 -10.88 8.77 15.30
N ILE A 19 -11.69 7.95 14.65
CA ILE A 19 -12.94 8.39 14.04
C ILE A 19 -13.89 9.07 15.06
N THR A 20 -13.76 8.75 16.34
CA THR A 20 -14.48 9.37 17.46
C THR A 20 -13.88 10.71 17.93
N GLY A 21 -12.78 11.15 17.30
CA GLY A 21 -12.08 12.38 17.67
C GLY A 21 -11.04 12.23 18.78
N HIS A 22 -10.87 11.03 19.37
CA HIS A 22 -9.88 10.81 20.43
C HIS A 22 -8.43 10.95 19.87
N LYS A 23 -7.63 11.78 20.53
CA LYS A 23 -6.24 12.13 20.11
C LYS A 23 -5.17 11.65 21.10
N GLY A 24 -5.55 10.87 22.11
CA GLY A 24 -4.65 10.54 23.22
C GLY A 24 -4.58 11.64 24.29
N ASN A 25 -3.61 11.54 25.20
CA ASN A 25 -3.50 12.42 26.36
C ASN A 25 -3.07 13.85 26.05
N ASP A 26 -2.36 14.07 24.92
CA ASP A 26 -1.91 15.40 24.45
C ASP A 26 -2.68 15.79 23.18
N SER A 27 -3.95 16.11 23.36
CA SER A 27 -4.88 16.37 22.27
C SER A 27 -4.56 17.62 21.43
N ASN A 28 -3.80 18.55 21.96
CA ASN A 28 -3.45 19.81 21.30
C ASN A 28 -2.16 19.71 20.47
N ASN A 29 -1.40 18.65 20.62
CA ASN A 29 -0.16 18.48 19.89
C ASN A 29 -0.41 18.00 18.46
N ILE A 30 -0.11 18.83 17.47
CA ILE A 30 -0.28 18.50 16.05
C ILE A 30 0.53 17.27 15.61
N LYS A 31 1.62 16.93 16.32
CA LYS A 31 2.39 15.73 16.07
C LYS A 31 1.64 14.44 16.38
N ASN A 32 0.51 14.53 17.10
CA ASN A 32 -0.39 13.41 17.37
C ASN A 32 -1.40 13.16 16.24
N ILE A 33 -1.42 13.99 15.20
CA ILE A 33 -2.20 13.71 13.99
C ILE A 33 -1.36 12.80 13.10
N ARG A 34 -1.75 11.52 13.02
CA ARG A 34 -0.99 10.49 12.30
C ARG A 34 -1.92 9.58 11.51
N THR A 35 -1.62 9.42 10.24
CA THR A 35 -2.24 8.40 9.40
C THR A 35 -1.70 7.01 9.74
N ARG A 36 -2.45 5.96 9.36
CA ARG A 36 -2.06 4.55 9.58
C ARG A 36 -0.78 4.20 8.84
N CYS A 37 -0.09 3.17 9.34
CA CYS A 37 1.25 2.83 8.87
C CYS A 37 1.30 2.53 7.37
N SER A 38 2.27 3.13 6.70
CA SER A 38 2.72 2.80 5.35
C SER A 38 4.05 3.49 5.08
N ALA A 39 4.84 2.96 4.16
CA ALA A 39 6.09 3.55 3.73
C ALA A 39 6.25 3.45 2.21
N HIS A 40 6.97 4.40 1.64
CA HIS A 40 7.30 4.41 0.22
C HIS A 40 8.82 4.41 0.02
N ILE A 41 9.31 3.51 -0.82
CA ILE A 41 10.71 3.38 -1.17
C ILE A 41 10.91 3.81 -2.63
N ARG A 42 11.75 4.83 -2.83
CA ARG A 42 12.28 5.17 -4.14
C ARG A 42 13.72 4.67 -4.21
N TYR A 43 13.98 3.69 -5.05
CA TYR A 43 15.32 3.16 -5.28
C TYR A 43 15.62 3.19 -6.78
N LYS A 44 16.63 4.00 -7.18
CA LYS A 44 16.87 4.29 -8.61
C LYS A 44 15.57 4.75 -9.29
N ASN A 45 15.09 4.01 -10.27
CA ASN A 45 13.84 4.28 -11.01
C ASN A 45 12.65 3.45 -10.51
N LEU A 46 12.81 2.66 -9.42
CA LEU A 46 11.74 1.87 -8.81
C LEU A 46 10.96 2.68 -7.78
N SER A 47 9.66 2.48 -7.75
CA SER A 47 8.70 3.03 -6.80
C SER A 47 7.99 1.89 -6.11
N ILE A 48 8.27 1.66 -4.83
CA ILE A 48 7.79 0.51 -4.08
C ILE A 48 7.02 1.00 -2.86
N LEU A 49 5.83 0.45 -2.65
CA LEU A 49 5.00 0.73 -1.48
C LEU A 49 5.08 -0.41 -0.49
N ILE A 50 5.19 -0.09 0.79
CA ILE A 50 5.01 -1.04 1.89
C ILE A 50 3.64 -0.80 2.48
N ASP A 51 2.78 -1.79 2.37
CA ASP A 51 1.37 -1.81 2.79
C ASP A 51 0.49 -0.73 2.12
N THR A 52 -0.76 -1.05 1.89
CA THR A 52 -1.79 -0.13 1.40
C THR A 52 -2.69 0.30 2.54
N SER A 53 -2.22 1.26 3.32
CA SER A 53 -3.01 1.88 4.38
C SER A 53 -4.38 2.37 3.86
N PRO A 54 -5.45 2.38 4.66
CA PRO A 54 -6.70 3.05 4.32
C PRO A 54 -6.52 4.52 3.95
N ASP A 55 -5.42 5.16 4.39
CA ASP A 55 -5.11 6.58 4.15
C ASP A 55 -4.25 6.80 2.90
N ILE A 56 -3.95 5.76 2.13
CA ILE A 56 -2.95 5.79 1.04
C ILE A 56 -3.23 6.86 0.00
N LYS A 57 -4.48 7.12 -0.35
CA LYS A 57 -4.86 8.17 -1.29
C LYS A 57 -4.34 9.54 -0.85
N MET A 58 -4.59 9.89 0.41
CA MET A 58 -4.10 11.13 0.99
C MET A 58 -2.57 11.12 1.11
N GLN A 59 -1.99 10.03 1.60
CA GLN A 59 -0.54 9.85 1.76
C GLN A 59 0.20 10.05 0.42
N PHE A 60 -0.29 9.48 -0.67
CA PHE A 60 0.31 9.62 -2.00
C PHE A 60 0.18 11.05 -2.53
N ARG A 61 -0.97 11.68 -2.36
CA ARG A 61 -1.19 13.07 -2.81
C ARG A 61 -0.29 14.05 -2.07
N MET A 62 -0.20 13.94 -0.76
CA MET A 62 0.66 14.82 0.07
C MET A 62 2.14 14.67 -0.31
N ASN A 63 2.59 13.47 -0.66
CA ASN A 63 3.98 13.19 -1.02
C ASN A 63 4.24 13.24 -2.54
N LYS A 64 3.25 13.64 -3.35
CA LYS A 64 3.34 13.74 -4.82
C LYS A 64 3.84 12.45 -5.48
N ILE A 65 3.41 11.28 -4.96
CA ILE A 65 3.75 9.98 -5.51
C ILE A 65 2.75 9.66 -6.62
N THR A 66 3.24 9.59 -7.85
CA THR A 66 2.43 9.40 -9.06
C THR A 66 2.71 8.11 -9.82
N ASP A 67 3.70 7.33 -9.37
CA ASP A 67 4.10 6.07 -9.97
C ASP A 67 4.23 4.99 -8.90
N LEU A 68 3.95 3.73 -9.31
CA LEU A 68 4.08 2.58 -8.45
C LEU A 68 4.46 1.36 -9.30
N ASP A 69 5.56 0.71 -8.94
CA ASP A 69 6.06 -0.49 -9.62
C ASP A 69 5.72 -1.77 -8.87
N ALA A 70 5.62 -1.71 -7.54
CA ALA A 70 5.32 -2.88 -6.70
C ALA A 70 4.75 -2.49 -5.34
N VAL A 71 4.04 -3.43 -4.70
CA VAL A 71 3.63 -3.35 -3.30
C VAL A 71 4.18 -4.54 -2.54
N VAL A 72 4.67 -4.32 -1.33
CA VAL A 72 5.06 -5.37 -0.39
C VAL A 72 4.13 -5.30 0.81
N TYR A 73 3.42 -6.37 1.10
CA TYR A 73 2.55 -6.48 2.26
C TYR A 73 3.27 -7.15 3.40
N THR A 74 3.25 -6.51 4.57
CA THR A 74 3.81 -7.05 5.81
C THR A 74 2.90 -8.14 6.36
N HIS A 75 1.60 -7.89 6.41
CA HIS A 75 0.56 -8.83 6.84
C HIS A 75 -0.83 -8.41 6.31
N ASP A 76 -1.88 -9.12 6.68
CA ASP A 76 -3.21 -9.00 6.07
C ASP A 76 -4.23 -8.16 6.86
N HIS A 77 -3.84 -7.49 7.94
CA HIS A 77 -4.77 -6.66 8.71
C HIS A 77 -5.29 -5.47 7.89
N ALA A 78 -6.48 -4.99 8.24
CA ALA A 78 -7.20 -3.97 7.46
C ALA A 78 -6.44 -2.64 7.39
N ASP A 79 -5.73 -2.25 8.43
CA ASP A 79 -4.92 -1.04 8.46
C ASP A 79 -3.70 -1.09 7.53
N GLN A 80 -3.30 -2.29 7.05
CA GLN A 80 -2.28 -2.51 6.02
C GLN A 80 -2.86 -2.77 4.63
N THR A 81 -4.13 -3.19 4.53
CA THR A 81 -4.64 -3.73 3.26
C THR A 81 -5.85 -3.01 2.70
N ALA A 82 -6.59 -2.23 3.50
CA ALA A 82 -7.85 -1.63 3.09
C ALA A 82 -7.73 -0.60 1.94
N GLY A 83 -6.53 -0.04 1.72
CA GLY A 83 -6.26 0.86 0.59
C GLY A 83 -5.95 0.15 -0.73
N ILE A 84 -6.09 -1.18 -0.82
CA ILE A 84 -5.74 -1.96 -2.02
C ILE A 84 -6.45 -1.49 -3.30
N PHE A 85 -7.64 -0.91 -3.17
CA PHE A 85 -8.41 -0.36 -4.30
C PHE A 85 -7.78 0.88 -4.92
N GLU A 86 -7.07 1.65 -4.15
CA GLU A 86 -6.39 2.86 -4.62
C GLU A 86 -5.23 2.55 -5.57
N LEU A 87 -4.94 1.26 -5.80
CA LEU A 87 -3.95 0.81 -6.78
C LEU A 87 -4.46 0.85 -8.24
N ARG A 88 -5.79 0.88 -8.47
CA ARG A 88 -6.39 0.85 -9.83
C ARG A 88 -5.89 1.94 -10.77
N PRO A 89 -5.74 3.21 -10.37
CA PRO A 89 -5.24 4.25 -11.26
C PRO A 89 -3.85 3.96 -11.82
N PHE A 90 -2.98 3.30 -11.05
CA PHE A 90 -1.64 2.91 -11.52
C PHE A 90 -1.70 1.82 -12.59
N PHE A 91 -2.62 0.85 -12.43
CA PHE A 91 -2.89 -0.13 -13.49
C PHE A 91 -3.40 0.54 -14.77
N TRP A 92 -4.35 1.47 -14.66
CA TRP A 92 -4.87 2.16 -15.83
C TRP A 92 -3.83 3.04 -16.52
N LYS A 93 -2.99 3.73 -15.75
CA LYS A 93 -1.90 4.54 -16.28
C LYS A 93 -0.87 3.69 -17.01
N ASN A 94 -0.42 2.60 -16.41
CA ASN A 94 0.70 1.81 -16.89
C ASN A 94 0.28 0.65 -17.81
N LYS A 95 -1.03 0.30 -17.85
CA LYS A 95 -1.60 -0.85 -18.57
C LYS A 95 -0.95 -2.19 -18.19
N LYS A 96 -0.38 -2.28 -17.00
CA LYS A 96 0.33 -3.45 -16.48
C LYS A 96 -0.17 -3.76 -15.07
N LYS A 97 -0.37 -5.05 -14.77
CA LYS A 97 -0.70 -5.49 -13.40
C LYS A 97 0.42 -5.13 -12.45
N ILE A 98 0.04 -4.63 -11.28
CA ILE A 98 0.99 -4.27 -10.23
C ILE A 98 1.34 -5.55 -9.46
N PRO A 99 2.62 -5.94 -9.38
CA PRO A 99 3.04 -7.06 -8.57
C PRO A 99 2.91 -6.72 -7.08
N VAL A 100 2.26 -7.61 -6.33
CA VAL A 100 2.13 -7.51 -4.88
C VAL A 100 2.80 -8.70 -4.23
N TYR A 101 3.69 -8.42 -3.29
CA TYR A 101 4.55 -9.36 -2.61
C TYR A 101 4.11 -9.52 -1.16
N GLY A 102 4.18 -10.74 -0.64
CA GLY A 102 3.88 -11.04 0.76
C GLY A 102 4.17 -12.50 1.10
N SER A 103 4.02 -12.86 2.36
CA SER A 103 4.07 -14.26 2.78
C SER A 103 2.98 -15.07 2.06
N LYS A 104 3.11 -16.39 2.04
CA LYS A 104 2.09 -17.29 1.45
C LYS A 104 0.72 -17.06 2.09
N GLU A 105 0.69 -16.89 3.40
CA GLU A 105 -0.52 -16.67 4.20
C GLU A 105 -1.15 -15.31 3.86
N THR A 106 -0.35 -14.26 3.88
CA THR A 106 -0.79 -12.90 3.53
C THR A 106 -1.38 -12.85 2.12
N ILE A 107 -0.68 -13.40 1.14
CA ILE A 107 -1.15 -13.43 -0.26
C ILE A 107 -2.45 -14.22 -0.40
N LYS A 108 -2.57 -15.37 0.29
CA LYS A 108 -3.79 -16.19 0.27
C LYS A 108 -5.00 -15.41 0.79
N LEU A 109 -4.84 -14.68 1.90
CA LEU A 109 -5.91 -13.89 2.53
C LEU A 109 -6.26 -12.66 1.69
N LEU A 110 -5.26 -11.94 1.16
CA LEU A 110 -5.48 -10.84 0.23
C LEU A 110 -6.30 -11.28 -0.99
N MET A 111 -5.93 -12.40 -1.62
CA MET A 111 -6.65 -12.92 -2.79
C MET A 111 -8.07 -13.37 -2.45
N LYS A 112 -8.29 -13.95 -1.26
CA LYS A 112 -9.62 -14.35 -0.79
C LYS A 112 -10.52 -13.13 -0.57
N ASN A 113 -10.01 -12.11 0.14
CA ASN A 113 -10.79 -10.95 0.55
C ASN A 113 -10.98 -9.92 -0.58
N ASN A 114 -10.08 -9.92 -1.58
CA ASN A 114 -10.07 -8.96 -2.68
C ASN A 114 -10.00 -9.67 -4.04
N THR A 115 -10.79 -10.72 -4.23
CA THR A 115 -10.72 -11.63 -5.41
C THR A 115 -10.70 -10.88 -6.73
N TYR A 116 -11.54 -9.84 -6.90
CA TYR A 116 -11.65 -9.08 -8.15
C TYR A 116 -10.41 -8.22 -8.46
N CYS A 117 -9.54 -7.94 -7.48
CA CYS A 117 -8.25 -7.29 -7.74
C CYS A 117 -7.27 -8.24 -8.45
N PHE A 118 -7.39 -9.56 -8.23
CA PHE A 118 -6.45 -10.59 -8.70
C PHE A 118 -6.96 -11.44 -9.85
N ARG A 119 -8.29 -11.55 -10.02
CA ARG A 119 -8.93 -12.36 -11.05
C ARG A 119 -9.87 -11.52 -11.89
N ASN A 120 -9.92 -11.81 -13.19
CA ASN A 120 -10.92 -11.20 -14.05
C ASN A 120 -12.30 -11.71 -13.64
N ILE A 121 -13.20 -10.80 -13.33
CA ILE A 121 -14.61 -11.06 -13.05
C ILE A 121 -15.43 -10.23 -14.03
N LYS A 122 -16.62 -10.69 -14.39
CA LYS A 122 -17.49 -9.98 -15.35
C LYS A 122 -17.58 -8.48 -15.00
N GLY A 123 -17.12 -7.64 -15.92
CA GLY A 123 -17.07 -6.19 -15.74
C GLY A 123 -15.82 -5.65 -15.01
N TYR A 124 -14.93 -6.52 -14.48
CA TYR A 124 -13.71 -6.10 -13.80
C TYR A 124 -12.49 -6.84 -14.32
N GLN A 125 -11.48 -6.08 -14.75
CA GLN A 125 -10.17 -6.61 -15.10
C GLN A 125 -9.29 -6.67 -13.84
N ALA A 126 -8.59 -7.79 -13.64
CA ALA A 126 -7.61 -7.93 -12.57
C ALA A 126 -6.48 -6.91 -12.71
N ILE A 127 -6.20 -6.21 -11.64
CA ILE A 127 -5.21 -5.12 -11.60
C ILE A 127 -3.91 -5.51 -10.91
N LEU A 128 -3.92 -6.61 -10.16
CA LEU A 128 -2.79 -7.08 -9.34
C LEU A 128 -2.29 -8.44 -9.81
N GLU A 129 -1.01 -8.69 -9.54
CA GLU A 129 -0.33 -9.97 -9.74
C GLU A 129 0.31 -10.41 -8.41
N SER A 130 -0.10 -11.54 -7.87
CA SER A 130 0.42 -12.05 -6.60
C SER A 130 1.81 -12.67 -6.74
N LYS A 131 2.70 -12.37 -5.81
CA LYS A 131 4.07 -12.90 -5.71
C LYS A 131 4.34 -13.33 -4.27
N ILE A 132 4.58 -14.61 -4.07
CA ILE A 132 4.91 -15.16 -2.75
C ILE A 132 6.39 -14.93 -2.47
N ILE A 133 6.69 -14.27 -1.34
CA ILE A 133 8.05 -14.13 -0.82
C ILE A 133 8.46 -15.48 -0.20
N LYS A 134 9.65 -15.94 -0.60
CA LYS A 134 10.38 -17.02 0.08
C LYS A 134 11.45 -16.39 0.99
N ASN A 135 12.66 -16.93 1.02
CA ASN A 135 13.76 -16.38 1.83
C ASN A 135 14.25 -15.03 1.30
N THR A 136 14.41 -14.93 -0.02
CA THR A 136 14.84 -13.71 -0.70
C THR A 136 13.98 -13.49 -1.94
N PHE A 137 13.84 -12.22 -2.34
CA PHE A 137 13.15 -11.84 -3.57
C PHE A 137 13.77 -10.58 -4.16
N SER A 138 13.54 -10.35 -5.43
CA SER A 138 13.97 -9.13 -6.12
C SER A 138 12.78 -8.47 -6.80
N ILE A 139 12.77 -7.13 -6.79
CA ILE A 139 11.81 -6.32 -7.52
C ILE A 139 12.55 -5.68 -8.69
N LYS A 140 12.05 -5.93 -9.91
CA LYS A 140 12.57 -5.32 -11.13
C LYS A 140 11.48 -4.45 -11.74
N LYS A 141 11.88 -3.36 -12.40
CA LYS A 141 10.94 -2.58 -13.20
C LYS A 141 10.48 -3.47 -14.36
N LYS A 142 9.16 -3.56 -14.57
CA LYS A 142 8.63 -4.21 -15.77
C LYS A 142 8.81 -3.24 -16.95
N GLU A 143 9.53 -3.67 -17.95
CA GLU A 143 9.66 -2.99 -19.24
C GLU A 143 8.33 -2.93 -19.98
#